data_5c3f785dbe2c279b06e27cd31022519d
#
_entry.id   5c3f785dbe2c279b06e27cd31022519d
#
_cell.length_a   1.000
_cell.length_b   1.000
_cell.length_c   1.000
_cell.angle_alpha   90.00
_cell.angle_beta   90.00
_cell.angle_gamma   90.00
#
_symmetry.space_group_name_H-M   'P 1'
#
loop_
_entity.id
_entity.type
_entity.pdbx_description
1 polymer ?
#
loop_
_entity_poly.entity_id
_entity_poly.type
_entity_poly.pdbx_seq_one_letter_code
_entity_poly.pdbx_strand_id
1 'polypeptide(L)'
;MESFNKFNFHIVEKELYYNGEVIVKYSIEYPEIIVSTFDVGSKIFNQYNKQIALQLKEFAQGEFYKQAKETYKYNKENGYPIMVYELIRNCNVTYNFKSLISMYFDEYTFTFSTI
;
A
#
# COMPACT_ATOMS: atom_id res chain seq x y z
N MET A 1 -21.83 24.52 12.64
CA MET A 1 -22.10 23.12 12.28
C MET A 1 -20.93 22.54 11.48
N GLU A 2 -20.48 21.37 11.85
CA GLU A 2 -19.40 20.70 11.16
C GLU A 2 -19.87 20.14 9.83
N SER A 3 -19.20 20.50 8.74
CA SER A 3 -19.55 20.06 7.37
C SER A 3 -18.51 19.12 6.77
N PHE A 4 -17.42 18.83 7.49
CA PHE A 4 -16.34 17.99 7.00
C PHE A 4 -16.56 16.55 7.41
N ASN A 5 -16.11 15.64 6.55
CA ASN A 5 -16.05 14.24 6.90
C ASN A 5 -14.79 13.99 7.72
N LYS A 6 -14.85 13.05 8.64
CA LYS A 6 -13.70 12.65 9.44
C LYS A 6 -13.14 11.34 8.93
N PHE A 7 -11.83 11.28 8.83
CA PHE A 7 -11.12 10.13 8.31
C PHE A 7 -10.18 9.54 9.35
N ASN A 8 -10.04 8.24 9.32
CA ASN A 8 -8.86 7.55 9.81
C ASN A 8 -8.05 7.11 8.62
N PHE A 9 -6.73 7.16 8.75
CA PHE A 9 -5.83 6.62 7.74
C PHE A 9 -5.16 5.40 8.34
N HIS A 10 -5.40 4.25 7.74
CA HIS A 10 -4.81 2.99 8.16
C HIS A 10 -3.58 2.71 7.34
N ILE A 11 -2.56 2.17 7.98
CA ILE A 11 -1.34 1.76 7.30
C ILE A 11 -1.13 0.28 7.55
N VAL A 12 -1.03 -0.48 6.46
CA VAL A 12 -0.65 -1.90 6.51
C VAL A 12 0.78 -1.96 6.04
N GLU A 13 1.69 -2.27 6.96
CA GLU A 13 3.11 -2.30 6.63
C GLU A 13 3.80 -3.52 7.21
N LYS A 14 4.80 -4.02 6.50
CA LYS A 14 5.56 -5.17 6.92
C LYS A 14 6.86 -5.27 6.13
N GLU A 15 7.84 -5.93 6.75
CA GLU A 15 9.06 -6.37 6.09
C GLU A 15 9.00 -7.87 5.91
N LEU A 16 9.35 -8.35 4.73
CA LEU A 16 9.39 -9.78 4.41
C LEU A 16 10.83 -10.23 4.24
N TYR A 17 11.15 -11.37 4.81
CA TYR A 17 12.51 -11.88 4.91
C TYR A 17 12.72 -13.12 4.04
N TYR A 18 13.94 -13.28 3.59
CA TYR A 18 14.41 -14.51 2.97
C TYR A 18 15.85 -14.74 3.40
N ASN A 19 16.16 -15.92 3.92
CA ASN A 19 17.50 -16.25 4.44
C ASN A 19 18.01 -15.23 5.46
N GLY A 20 17.11 -14.73 6.34
CA GLY A 20 17.47 -13.78 7.39
C GLY A 20 17.65 -12.34 6.93
N GLU A 21 17.45 -12.04 5.66
CA GLU A 21 17.59 -10.69 5.12
C GLU A 21 16.23 -10.17 4.64
N VAL A 22 15.98 -8.88 4.82
CA VAL A 22 14.77 -8.22 4.30
C VAL A 22 14.90 -8.11 2.79
N ILE A 23 13.92 -8.65 2.06
CA ILE A 23 13.90 -8.55 0.60
C ILE A 23 12.69 -7.79 0.07
N VAL A 24 11.64 -7.61 0.88
CA VAL A 24 10.46 -6.81 0.53
C VAL A 24 10.07 -5.95 1.72
N LYS A 25 9.74 -4.69 1.43
CA LYS A 25 9.05 -3.80 2.37
C LYS A 25 7.79 -3.30 1.71
N TYR A 26 6.68 -3.31 2.42
CA TYR A 26 5.49 -2.65 1.90
C TYR A 26 4.85 -1.77 2.95
N SER A 27 4.27 -0.67 2.49
CA SER A 27 3.51 0.27 3.30
C SER A 27 2.31 0.73 2.47
N ILE A 28 1.12 0.34 2.89
CA ILE A 28 -0.11 0.58 2.15
C ILE A 28 -1.05 1.38 3.04
N GLU A 29 -1.25 2.64 2.68
CA GLU A 29 -2.18 3.51 3.39
C GLU A 29 -3.54 3.49 2.71
N TYR A 30 -4.60 3.40 3.49
CA TYR A 30 -5.95 3.53 2.98
C TYR A 30 -6.83 4.33 3.94
N PRO A 31 -7.79 5.10 3.40
CA PRO A 31 -8.65 5.94 4.23
C PRO A 31 -9.89 5.19 4.66
N GLU A 32 -10.42 5.58 5.82
CA GLU A 32 -11.74 5.14 6.30
C GLU A 32 -12.51 6.36 6.77
N ILE A 33 -13.73 6.54 6.30
CA ILE A 33 -14.62 7.58 6.78
C ILE A 33 -15.25 7.09 8.09
N ILE A 34 -15.03 7.85 9.17
CA ILE A 34 -15.59 7.52 10.48
C ILE A 34 -16.89 8.24 10.71
N VAL A 35 -16.92 9.55 10.43
CA VAL A 35 -18.10 10.38 10.54
C VAL A 35 -18.35 11.03 9.20
N SER A 36 -19.55 10.87 8.68
CA SER A 36 -19.93 11.32 7.36
C SER A 36 -21.32 11.94 7.36
N THR A 37 -21.55 12.82 6.41
CA THR A 37 -22.89 13.36 6.12
C THR A 37 -23.70 12.42 5.22
N PHE A 38 -23.09 11.32 4.76
CA PHE A 38 -23.76 10.32 3.91
C PHE A 38 -23.34 8.90 4.31
N ASP A 39 -24.29 8.12 4.85
CA ASP A 39 -23.99 6.79 5.40
C ASP A 39 -23.74 5.72 4.35
N VAL A 40 -24.58 5.68 3.30
CA VAL A 40 -24.48 4.64 2.28
C VAL A 40 -23.17 4.79 1.49
N GLY A 41 -22.87 6.02 1.08
CA GLY A 41 -21.65 6.30 0.35
C GLY A 41 -20.41 6.01 1.16
N SER A 42 -20.43 6.29 2.46
CA SER A 42 -19.27 6.03 3.32
C SER A 42 -19.00 4.53 3.47
N LYS A 43 -20.03 3.71 3.54
CA LYS A 43 -19.86 2.26 3.60
C LYS A 43 -19.21 1.71 2.33
N ILE A 44 -19.69 2.16 1.17
CA ILE A 44 -19.15 1.74 -0.12
C ILE A 44 -17.69 2.20 -0.24
N PHE A 45 -17.40 3.43 0.11
CA PHE A 45 -16.07 4.01 0.09
C PHE A 45 -15.11 3.19 0.96
N ASN A 46 -15.52 2.88 2.20
CA ASN A 46 -14.69 2.16 3.14
C ASN A 46 -14.39 0.73 2.67
N GLN A 47 -15.40 0.03 2.17
CA GLN A 47 -15.23 -1.31 1.64
C GLN A 47 -14.29 -1.33 0.44
N TYR A 48 -14.46 -0.39 -0.48
CA TYR A 48 -13.64 -0.30 -1.68
C TYR A 48 -12.15 -0.09 -1.33
N ASN A 49 -11.89 0.88 -0.46
CA ASN A 49 -10.50 1.20 -0.10
C ASN A 49 -9.83 0.09 0.71
N LYS A 50 -10.57 -0.54 1.60
CA LYS A 50 -10.05 -1.69 2.35
C LYS A 50 -9.72 -2.85 1.43
N GLN A 51 -10.60 -3.12 0.46
CA GLN A 51 -10.39 -4.20 -0.50
C GLN A 51 -9.16 -3.97 -1.35
N ILE A 52 -8.95 -2.74 -1.84
CA ILE A 52 -7.73 -2.41 -2.60
C ILE A 52 -6.48 -2.63 -1.75
N ALA A 53 -6.51 -2.20 -0.49
CA ALA A 53 -5.37 -2.40 0.40
C ALA A 53 -5.06 -3.88 0.61
N LEU A 54 -6.09 -4.71 0.76
CA LEU A 54 -5.92 -6.15 0.91
C LEU A 54 -5.37 -6.80 -0.37
N GLN A 55 -5.82 -6.36 -1.53
CA GLN A 55 -5.30 -6.86 -2.81
C GLN A 55 -3.83 -6.51 -2.98
N LEU A 56 -3.43 -5.30 -2.63
CA LEU A 56 -2.03 -4.89 -2.68
C LEU A 56 -1.17 -5.68 -1.69
N LYS A 57 -1.70 -5.94 -0.50
CA LYS A 57 -1.02 -6.79 0.48
C LYS A 57 -0.80 -8.20 -0.05
N GLU A 58 -1.83 -8.78 -0.66
CA GLU A 58 -1.73 -10.12 -1.26
C GLU A 58 -0.69 -10.14 -2.37
N PHE A 59 -0.66 -9.11 -3.22
CA PHE A 59 0.36 -8.98 -4.24
C PHE A 59 1.76 -8.90 -3.64
N ALA A 60 1.94 -8.08 -2.61
CA ALA A 60 3.24 -7.91 -1.96
C ALA A 60 3.76 -9.19 -1.34
N GLN A 61 2.88 -9.99 -0.74
CA GLN A 61 3.23 -11.24 -0.09
C GLN A 61 3.30 -12.42 -1.06
N GLY A 62 2.73 -12.29 -2.24
CA GLY A 62 2.69 -13.32 -3.27
C GLY A 62 3.68 -13.06 -4.40
N GLU A 63 3.18 -12.54 -5.52
CA GLU A 63 3.97 -12.37 -6.73
C GLU A 63 5.18 -11.45 -6.55
N PHE A 64 5.00 -10.34 -5.84
CA PHE A 64 6.08 -9.38 -5.61
C PHE A 64 7.20 -10.00 -4.78
N TYR A 65 6.84 -10.73 -3.72
CA TYR A 65 7.80 -11.48 -2.90
C TYR A 65 8.54 -12.53 -3.72
N LYS A 66 7.82 -13.24 -4.58
CA LYS A 66 8.42 -14.26 -5.45
C LYS A 66 9.48 -13.64 -6.37
N GLN A 67 9.16 -12.51 -6.98
CA GLN A 67 10.12 -11.80 -7.84
C GLN A 67 11.35 -11.35 -7.04
N ALA A 68 11.13 -10.80 -5.85
CA ALA A 68 12.22 -10.37 -4.97
C ALA A 68 13.13 -11.53 -4.58
N LYS A 69 12.53 -12.68 -4.30
CA LYS A 69 13.28 -13.89 -3.94
C LYS A 69 14.13 -14.39 -5.10
N GLU A 70 13.59 -14.38 -6.31
CA GLU A 70 14.35 -14.77 -7.50
C GLU A 70 15.52 -13.83 -7.76
N THR A 71 15.31 -12.52 -7.61
CA THR A 71 16.35 -11.52 -7.73
C THR A 71 17.44 -11.71 -6.65
N TYR A 72 17.01 -12.01 -5.42
CA TYR A 72 17.94 -12.29 -4.32
C TYR A 72 18.88 -13.45 -4.68
N LYS A 73 18.31 -14.55 -5.17
CA LYS A 73 19.11 -15.75 -5.54
C LYS A 73 20.09 -15.42 -6.63
N TYR A 74 19.67 -14.70 -7.66
CA TYR A 74 20.51 -14.30 -8.75
C TYR A 74 21.67 -13.41 -8.27
N ASN A 75 21.37 -12.43 -7.43
CA ASN A 75 22.37 -11.51 -6.91
C ASN A 75 23.40 -12.22 -6.04
N LYS A 76 22.96 -13.17 -5.20
CA LYS A 76 23.87 -13.95 -4.35
C LYS A 76 24.81 -14.80 -5.20
N GLU A 77 24.29 -15.46 -6.23
CA GLU A 77 25.09 -16.32 -7.11
C GLU A 77 26.16 -15.52 -7.88
N ASN A 78 25.85 -14.27 -8.21
CA ASN A 78 26.73 -13.43 -9.03
C ASN A 78 27.55 -12.41 -8.23
N GLY A 79 27.45 -12.44 -6.90
CA GLY A 79 28.19 -11.51 -6.05
C GLY A 79 27.71 -10.06 -6.12
N TYR A 80 26.46 -9.85 -6.52
CA TYR A 80 25.87 -8.51 -6.59
C TYR A 80 25.23 -8.13 -5.24
N PRO A 81 25.11 -6.83 -4.95
CA PRO A 81 24.44 -6.37 -3.74
C PRO A 81 22.98 -6.82 -3.69
N ILE A 82 22.51 -7.13 -2.48
CA ILE A 82 21.11 -7.46 -2.27
C ILE A 82 20.31 -6.16 -2.20
N MET A 83 19.25 -6.09 -3.01
CA MET A 83 18.37 -4.92 -3.09
C MET A 83 16.99 -5.27 -2.52
N VAL A 84 16.39 -4.32 -1.83
CA VAL A 84 15.06 -4.49 -1.23
C VAL A 84 14.00 -4.01 -2.22
N TYR A 85 13.00 -4.85 -2.48
CA TYR A 85 11.82 -4.47 -3.25
C TYR A 85 10.86 -3.72 -2.35
N GLU A 86 10.35 -2.58 -2.80
CA GLU A 86 9.44 -1.75 -2.01
C GLU A 86 8.13 -1.50 -2.75
N LEU A 87 7.03 -1.59 -2.02
CA LEU A 87 5.70 -1.22 -2.50
C LEU A 87 5.12 -0.19 -1.54
N ILE A 88 4.79 0.99 -2.04
CA ILE A 88 4.32 2.11 -1.23
C ILE A 88 3.05 2.67 -1.84
N ARG A 89 2.06 2.90 -0.98
CA ARG A 89 0.83 3.60 -1.34
C ARG A 89 0.51 4.62 -0.28
N ASN A 90 0.40 5.88 -0.69
CA ASN A 90 0.03 7.00 0.17
C ASN A 90 -1.32 7.56 -0.27
N CYS A 91 -2.08 8.06 0.69
CA CYS A 91 -3.41 8.62 0.46
C CYS A 91 -3.41 10.10 0.86
N ASN A 92 -3.91 10.96 -0.02
CA ASN A 92 -3.95 12.40 0.20
C ASN A 92 -5.35 12.94 -0.06
N VAL A 93 -5.96 13.54 0.95
CA VAL A 93 -7.28 14.18 0.83
C VAL A 93 -7.06 15.64 0.42
N THR A 94 -7.57 16.01 -0.74
CA THR A 94 -7.42 17.36 -1.28
C THR A 94 -8.65 18.23 -1.09
N TYR A 95 -9.82 17.62 -0.93
CA TYR A 95 -11.06 18.31 -0.69
C TYR A 95 -11.98 17.43 0.16
N ASN A 96 -12.60 18.05 1.17
CA ASN A 96 -13.47 17.34 2.10
C ASN A 96 -14.55 18.27 2.61
N PHE A 97 -15.71 18.25 1.98
CA PHE A 97 -16.82 19.09 2.38
C PHE A 97 -18.15 18.41 2.06
N LYS A 98 -18.98 18.21 3.08
CA LYS A 98 -20.30 17.54 2.97
C LYS A 98 -20.16 16.18 2.31
N SER A 99 -20.84 15.96 1.18
CA SER A 99 -20.81 14.68 0.46
C SER A 99 -19.76 14.65 -0.66
N LEU A 100 -18.96 15.71 -0.78
CA LEU A 100 -17.94 15.79 -1.82
C LEU A 100 -16.57 15.59 -1.22
N ILE A 101 -15.89 14.53 -1.65
CA ILE A 101 -14.55 14.19 -1.22
C ILE A 101 -13.68 14.04 -2.45
N SER A 102 -12.55 14.71 -2.44
CA SER A 102 -11.54 14.57 -3.48
C SER A 102 -10.24 14.12 -2.83
N MET A 103 -9.62 13.09 -3.39
CA MET A 103 -8.33 12.60 -2.91
C MET A 103 -7.55 12.00 -4.06
N TYR A 104 -6.24 11.87 -3.85
CA TYR A 104 -5.40 11.15 -4.78
C TYR A 104 -4.49 10.19 -4.04
N PHE A 105 -4.00 9.20 -4.76
CA PHE A 105 -3.11 8.19 -4.21
C PHE A 105 -1.79 8.23 -4.97
N ASP A 106 -0.70 8.22 -4.20
CA ASP A 106 0.62 7.94 -4.74
C ASP A 106 0.88 6.46 -4.55
N GLU A 107 1.04 5.74 -5.65
CA GLU A 107 1.23 4.30 -5.62
C GLU A 107 2.40 3.95 -6.52
N TYR A 108 3.45 3.37 -5.95
CA TYR A 108 4.63 3.05 -6.71
C TYR A 108 5.37 1.86 -6.12
N THR A 109 6.15 1.21 -6.98
CA THR A 109 7.00 0.10 -6.58
C THR A 109 8.44 0.40 -6.98
N PHE A 110 9.36 0.00 -6.11
CA PHE A 110 10.78 -0.03 -6.43
C PHE A 110 11.19 -1.48 -6.61
N THR A 111 11.70 -1.80 -7.79
CA THR A 111 12.26 -3.11 -8.08
C THR A 111 13.65 -2.93 -8.65
N PHE A 112 14.52 -3.89 -8.36
CA PHE A 112 15.90 -3.84 -8.83
C PHE A 112 16.12 -5.03 -9.73
N SER A 113 16.38 -4.76 -10.98
CA SER A 113 16.67 -5.77 -11.99
C SER A 113 18.17 -5.80 -12.24
N THR A 114 18.72 -7.01 -12.25
CA THR A 114 20.10 -7.23 -12.65
C THR A 114 20.09 -7.64 -14.11
N ILE A 115 20.77 -6.92 -14.89
CA ILE A 115 20.86 -7.19 -16.32
C ILE A 115 22.25 -7.72 -16.65
#